data_45e2090aaccab64e9e8f2f7a1149cdc8
#
_entry.id   45e2090aaccab64e9e8f2f7a1149cdc8
#
_cell.length_a   1.000
_cell.length_b   1.000
_cell.length_c   1.000
_cell.angle_alpha   90.00
_cell.angle_beta   90.00
_cell.angle_gamma   90.00
#
_symmetry.space_group_name_H-M   'P 1'
#
loop_
_entity.id
_entity.type
_entity.pdbx_description
1 polymer ?
#
loop_
_entity_poly.entity_id
_entity_poly.type
_entity_poly.pdbx_seq_one_letter_code
_entity_poly.pdbx_strand_id
1 'polypeptide(L)'
;MIGASFRCLVASLSLLVSASSSSFAEENKWAVDYVTEENIHASVNGQVTHGDKLMVRFVKGYCDKGNLLTTVYTVADHPDIMTLKDKLLPVNFIGMNIKVKAIYIAPFLSGHRVMVDIGWVAPKDLKHDLGKQEPITLAFKDYNDIAINEYFDIPENAWSNNNLSAALDEARNICLKL
;
A
#
# COMPACT_ATOMS: atom_id res chain seq x y z
N MET A 1 49.96 -62.79 -16.33
CA MET A 1 49.89 -61.65 -15.41
C MET A 1 49.03 -60.59 -16.06
N ILE A 2 47.81 -60.45 -15.63
CA ILE A 2 46.77 -59.63 -16.27
C ILE A 2 46.61 -58.40 -15.42
N GLY A 3 46.96 -57.22 -15.97
CA GLY A 3 46.78 -55.91 -15.31
C GLY A 3 45.49 -55.30 -15.73
N ALA A 4 44.53 -55.20 -14.82
CA ALA A 4 43.25 -54.54 -15.03
C ALA A 4 43.38 -53.02 -14.69
N SER A 5 43.19 -52.17 -15.72
CA SER A 5 43.11 -50.72 -15.52
C SER A 5 41.67 -50.32 -15.14
N PHE A 6 41.51 -49.80 -13.92
CA PHE A 6 40.26 -49.24 -13.43
C PHE A 6 40.18 -47.77 -13.90
N ARG A 7 39.28 -47.47 -14.81
CA ARG A 7 38.94 -46.09 -15.20
C ARG A 7 37.84 -45.58 -14.29
N CYS A 8 38.22 -44.62 -13.42
CA CYS A 8 37.28 -43.90 -12.56
C CYS A 8 36.53 -42.83 -13.40
N LEU A 9 35.23 -43.01 -13.63
CA LEU A 9 34.36 -42.03 -14.27
C LEU A 9 33.86 -41.07 -13.16
N VAL A 10 34.41 -39.84 -13.17
CA VAL A 10 33.91 -38.74 -12.31
C VAL A 10 32.74 -38.11 -13.04
N ALA A 11 31.51 -38.40 -12.59
CA ALA A 11 30.31 -37.74 -13.08
C ALA A 11 30.19 -36.37 -12.31
N SER A 12 30.46 -35.29 -13.03
CA SER A 12 30.26 -33.93 -12.53
C SER A 12 28.77 -33.60 -12.53
N LEU A 13 28.16 -33.61 -11.36
CA LEU A 13 26.78 -33.17 -11.13
C LEU A 13 26.77 -31.64 -11.05
N SER A 14 26.43 -30.96 -12.14
CA SER A 14 26.24 -29.52 -12.19
C SER A 14 24.87 -29.17 -11.56
N LEU A 15 24.88 -28.71 -10.32
CA LEU A 15 23.70 -28.10 -9.69
C LEU A 15 23.43 -26.75 -10.37
N LEU A 16 22.40 -26.69 -11.20
CA LEU A 16 21.80 -25.43 -11.64
C LEU A 16 21.04 -24.81 -10.48
N VAL A 17 21.69 -23.87 -9.78
CA VAL A 17 21.02 -22.98 -8.85
C VAL A 17 20.28 -21.94 -9.67
N SER A 18 19.00 -22.18 -9.92
CA SER A 18 18.11 -21.19 -10.47
C SER A 18 17.88 -20.14 -9.39
N ALA A 19 18.60 -19.01 -9.44
CA ALA A 19 18.34 -17.86 -8.61
C ALA A 19 16.97 -17.27 -8.97
N SER A 20 15.98 -17.50 -8.14
CA SER A 20 14.67 -16.87 -8.22
C SER A 20 14.81 -15.39 -7.84
N SER A 21 15.13 -14.54 -8.80
CA SER A 21 15.15 -13.07 -8.65
C SER A 21 13.76 -12.49 -8.98
N SER A 22 12.73 -12.82 -8.18
CA SER A 22 11.37 -12.45 -8.51
C SER A 22 10.54 -11.81 -7.40
N SER A 23 11.12 -11.23 -6.34
CA SER A 23 10.25 -10.69 -5.29
C SER A 23 10.12 -9.16 -5.23
N PHE A 24 11.07 -8.38 -5.72
CA PHE A 24 11.01 -6.91 -5.57
C PHE A 24 10.12 -6.18 -6.59
N ALA A 25 9.88 -6.77 -7.77
CA ALA A 25 9.02 -6.13 -8.79
C ALA A 25 7.51 -6.33 -8.53
N GLU A 26 7.14 -7.28 -7.67
CA GLU A 26 5.75 -7.58 -7.35
C GLU A 26 5.18 -6.70 -6.22
N GLU A 27 6.03 -6.13 -5.38
CA GLU A 27 5.64 -5.30 -4.24
C GLU A 27 5.07 -3.93 -4.63
N ASN A 28 5.40 -3.39 -5.80
CA ASN A 28 5.05 -2.03 -6.24
C ASN A 28 3.93 -2.02 -7.30
N LYS A 29 3.00 -2.95 -7.25
CA LYS A 29 1.82 -2.95 -8.12
C LYS A 29 0.53 -3.09 -7.31
N TRP A 30 -0.52 -2.50 -7.81
CA TRP A 30 -1.86 -2.68 -7.26
C TRP A 30 -2.33 -4.11 -7.42
N ALA A 31 -2.90 -4.66 -6.36
CA ALA A 31 -3.51 -5.98 -6.34
C ALA A 31 -4.71 -6.01 -5.38
N VAL A 32 -5.61 -6.96 -5.57
CA VAL A 32 -6.63 -7.28 -4.57
C VAL A 32 -5.95 -8.12 -3.48
N ASP A 33 -5.83 -7.56 -2.28
CA ASP A 33 -5.08 -8.17 -1.16
C ASP A 33 -5.95 -8.52 0.06
N TYR A 34 -7.22 -8.12 0.05
CA TYR A 34 -8.14 -8.43 1.14
C TYR A 34 -9.56 -8.60 0.63
N VAL A 35 -10.15 -9.74 0.92
CA VAL A 35 -11.53 -10.08 0.54
C VAL A 35 -12.24 -10.70 1.73
N THR A 36 -13.38 -10.11 2.10
CA THR A 36 -14.33 -10.66 3.09
C THR A 36 -15.74 -10.70 2.49
N GLU A 37 -16.71 -11.17 3.25
CA GLU A 37 -18.11 -11.16 2.84
C GLU A 37 -18.70 -9.75 2.65
N GLU A 38 -18.03 -8.72 3.18
CA GLU A 38 -18.54 -7.34 3.16
C GLU A 38 -17.59 -6.33 2.51
N ASN A 39 -16.27 -6.60 2.52
CA ASN A 39 -15.26 -5.64 2.10
C ASN A 39 -14.22 -6.28 1.19
N ILE A 40 -13.88 -5.56 0.12
CA ILE A 40 -12.81 -5.92 -0.82
C ILE A 40 -11.84 -4.74 -0.90
N HIS A 41 -10.55 -5.01 -0.73
CA HIS A 41 -9.52 -4.01 -0.88
C HIS A 41 -8.64 -4.31 -2.09
N ALA A 42 -8.45 -3.31 -2.94
CA ALA A 42 -7.32 -3.22 -3.85
C ALA A 42 -6.30 -2.27 -3.24
N SER A 43 -5.04 -2.65 -3.17
CA SER A 43 -4.00 -1.83 -2.53
C SER A 43 -2.64 -1.92 -3.22
N VAL A 44 -1.76 -0.98 -2.84
CA VAL A 44 -0.36 -0.92 -3.24
C VAL A 44 0.49 -0.49 -2.04
N ASN A 45 1.69 -1.06 -1.91
CA ASN A 45 2.63 -0.70 -0.85
C ASN A 45 3.32 0.64 -1.14
N GLY A 46 3.67 1.36 -0.06
CA GLY A 46 4.41 2.61 -0.14
C GLY A 46 5.85 2.42 -0.60
N GLN A 47 6.36 3.42 -1.31
CA GLN A 47 7.74 3.44 -1.83
C GLN A 47 8.72 4.16 -0.90
N VAL A 48 8.22 5.04 -0.01
CA VAL A 48 9.04 5.80 0.93
C VAL A 48 9.12 5.09 2.27
N THR A 49 7.98 4.71 2.84
CA THR A 49 7.91 3.99 4.11
C THR A 49 7.41 2.57 3.89
N HIS A 50 8.23 1.59 4.27
CA HIS A 50 7.81 0.19 4.21
C HIS A 50 6.69 -0.09 5.21
N GLY A 51 5.59 -0.68 4.73
CA GLY A 51 4.40 -0.97 5.55
C GLY A 51 3.26 0.02 5.41
N ASP A 52 3.51 1.18 4.80
CA ASP A 52 2.44 2.09 4.40
C ASP A 52 1.70 1.53 3.18
N LYS A 53 0.41 1.76 3.11
CA LYS A 53 -0.42 1.32 1.99
C LYS A 53 -1.35 2.42 1.53
N LEU A 54 -1.51 2.54 0.21
CA LEU A 54 -2.66 3.20 -0.40
C LEU A 54 -3.67 2.12 -0.82
N MET A 55 -4.94 2.29 -0.49
CA MET A 55 -5.95 1.27 -0.74
C MET A 55 -7.29 1.87 -1.18
N VAL A 56 -8.02 1.12 -1.98
CA VAL A 56 -9.42 1.38 -2.31
C VAL A 56 -10.26 0.25 -1.74
N ARG A 57 -11.16 0.59 -0.84
CA ARG A 57 -12.11 -0.33 -0.23
C ARG A 57 -13.46 -0.25 -0.94
N PHE A 58 -13.93 -1.37 -1.46
CA PHE A 58 -15.30 -1.55 -1.90
C PHE A 58 -16.10 -2.25 -0.81
N VAL A 59 -17.33 -1.83 -0.61
CA VAL A 59 -18.23 -2.37 0.41
C VAL A 59 -19.43 -2.99 -0.29
N LYS A 60 -19.83 -4.19 0.12
CA LYS A 60 -21.03 -4.88 -0.38
C LYS A 60 -22.24 -3.95 -0.39
N GLY A 61 -22.94 -3.92 -1.51
CA GLY A 61 -24.09 -3.03 -1.73
C GLY A 61 -23.72 -1.60 -2.15
N TYR A 62 -22.43 -1.23 -2.16
CA TYR A 62 -21.93 0.11 -2.56
C TYR A 62 -20.79 0.01 -3.57
N CYS A 63 -20.82 -0.99 -4.45
CA CYS A 63 -19.73 -1.29 -5.39
C CYS A 63 -19.56 -0.26 -6.53
N ASP A 64 -20.41 0.74 -6.61
CA ASP A 64 -20.32 1.88 -7.53
C ASP A 64 -19.33 2.96 -7.06
N LYS A 65 -18.89 2.91 -5.81
CA LYS A 65 -17.90 3.81 -5.21
C LYS A 65 -16.84 3.02 -4.46
N GLY A 66 -15.61 3.50 -4.52
CA GLY A 66 -14.51 3.04 -3.69
C GLY A 66 -14.17 4.07 -2.63
N ASN A 67 -13.94 3.63 -1.40
CA ASN A 67 -13.40 4.46 -0.33
C ASN A 67 -11.88 4.44 -0.42
N LEU A 68 -11.28 5.58 -0.78
CA LEU A 68 -9.83 5.75 -0.87
C LEU A 68 -9.27 6.00 0.52
N LEU A 69 -8.38 5.14 0.95
CA LEU A 69 -7.77 5.12 2.28
C LEU A 69 -6.25 5.06 2.15
N THR A 70 -5.54 5.58 3.13
CA THR A 70 -4.12 5.26 3.31
C THR A 70 -3.83 4.84 4.73
N THR A 71 -2.89 3.90 4.91
CA THR A 71 -2.28 3.62 6.20
C THR A 71 -0.87 4.20 6.20
N VAL A 72 -0.53 4.90 7.28
CA VAL A 72 0.78 5.49 7.51
C VAL A 72 1.31 4.95 8.81
N TYR A 73 2.55 4.51 8.81
CA TYR A 73 3.27 4.09 10.00
C TYR A 73 4.18 5.21 10.48
N THR A 74 4.24 5.44 11.79
CA THR A 74 5.16 6.39 12.40
C THR A 74 5.79 5.79 13.65
N VAL A 75 7.07 6.04 13.84
CA VAL A 75 7.80 5.74 15.09
C VAL A 75 7.92 6.97 15.99
N ALA A 76 7.38 8.13 15.58
CA ALA A 76 7.33 9.30 16.43
C ALA A 76 6.55 8.97 17.72
N ASP A 77 7.24 9.10 18.84
CA ASP A 77 6.67 8.84 20.19
C ASP A 77 6.04 10.11 20.72
N HIS A 78 4.98 10.57 20.06
CA HIS A 78 4.23 11.74 20.54
C HIS A 78 3.10 11.27 21.46
N PRO A 79 3.07 11.72 22.73
CA PRO A 79 2.12 11.25 23.75
C PRO A 79 0.65 11.50 23.33
N ASP A 80 0.42 12.51 22.53
CA ASP A 80 -0.92 12.91 22.10
C ASP A 80 -1.31 12.39 20.72
N ILE A 81 -0.57 11.44 20.11
CA ILE A 81 -0.89 10.94 18.77
C ILE A 81 -2.34 10.45 18.65
N MET A 82 -2.86 9.84 19.71
CA MET A 82 -4.25 9.39 19.76
C MET A 82 -5.26 10.53 19.62
N THR A 83 -4.88 11.77 19.92
CA THR A 83 -5.75 12.94 19.77
C THR A 83 -6.00 13.33 18.32
N LEU A 84 -5.18 12.83 17.38
CA LEU A 84 -5.40 13.01 15.94
C LEU A 84 -6.62 12.23 15.44
N LYS A 85 -7.06 11.20 16.17
CA LYS A 85 -8.23 10.41 15.76
C LYS A 85 -9.45 11.32 15.59
N ASP A 86 -10.17 11.11 14.51
CA ASP A 86 -11.33 11.87 14.06
C ASP A 86 -11.05 13.33 13.67
N LYS A 87 -9.80 13.79 13.71
CA LYS A 87 -9.41 15.11 13.22
C LYS A 87 -9.26 15.12 11.70
N LEU A 88 -9.49 16.30 11.14
CA LEU A 88 -9.20 16.60 9.74
C LEU A 88 -7.76 17.12 9.64
N LEU A 89 -6.93 16.40 8.92
CA LEU A 89 -5.54 16.72 8.68
C LEU A 89 -5.37 17.28 7.28
N PRO A 90 -4.70 18.42 7.08
CA PRO A 90 -4.42 18.92 5.74
C PRO A 90 -3.31 18.10 5.12
N VAL A 91 -3.51 17.76 3.85
CA VAL A 91 -2.52 17.04 3.03
C VAL A 91 -2.44 17.67 1.66
N ASN A 92 -1.29 17.55 1.03
CA ASN A 92 -1.18 17.63 -0.41
C ASN A 92 -1.29 16.21 -0.98
N PHE A 93 -2.35 15.94 -1.72
CA PHE A 93 -2.58 14.67 -2.38
C PHE A 93 -2.59 14.90 -3.89
N ILE A 94 -1.67 14.26 -4.62
CA ILE A 94 -1.49 14.41 -6.08
C ILE A 94 -1.50 15.88 -6.56
N GLY A 95 -0.81 16.75 -5.81
CA GLY A 95 -0.73 18.20 -6.11
C GLY A 95 -1.90 19.03 -5.59
N MET A 96 -2.97 18.43 -5.07
CA MET A 96 -4.15 19.12 -4.52
C MET A 96 -4.07 19.22 -3.00
N ASN A 97 -4.35 20.41 -2.45
CA ASN A 97 -4.48 20.60 -1.01
C ASN A 97 -5.89 20.24 -0.58
N ILE A 98 -6.03 19.14 0.17
CA ILE A 98 -7.29 18.64 0.69
C ILE A 98 -7.20 18.41 2.19
N LYS A 99 -8.34 18.14 2.84
CA LYS A 99 -8.39 17.66 4.22
C LYS A 99 -8.84 16.22 4.25
N VAL A 100 -8.12 15.39 5.01
CA VAL A 100 -8.37 13.97 5.17
C VAL A 100 -8.67 13.65 6.63
N LYS A 101 -9.43 12.62 6.90
CA LYS A 101 -9.81 12.27 8.27
C LYS A 101 -8.96 11.12 8.80
N ALA A 102 -8.30 11.31 9.94
CA ALA A 102 -7.67 10.21 10.67
C ALA A 102 -8.76 9.37 11.35
N ILE A 103 -9.07 8.18 10.80
CA ILE A 103 -10.21 7.36 11.25
C ILE A 103 -9.82 6.26 12.24
N TYR A 104 -8.56 5.88 12.26
CA TYR A 104 -8.07 4.83 13.15
C TYR A 104 -6.61 5.08 13.50
N ILE A 105 -6.28 4.91 14.79
CA ILE A 105 -4.91 4.97 15.30
C ILE A 105 -4.75 3.83 16.29
N ALA A 106 -3.69 3.05 16.14
CA ALA A 106 -3.38 1.96 17.05
C ALA A 106 -1.87 1.77 17.19
N PRO A 107 -1.40 1.31 18.35
CA PRO A 107 -0.02 0.83 18.51
C PRO A 107 0.28 -0.26 17.48
N PHE A 108 1.45 -0.20 16.88
CA PHE A 108 1.93 -1.19 15.92
C PHE A 108 3.46 -1.25 15.95
N LEU A 109 4.03 -2.41 16.25
CA LEU A 109 5.47 -2.58 16.48
C LEU A 109 6.00 -1.57 17.51
N SER A 110 7.04 -0.80 17.16
CA SER A 110 7.64 0.24 18.02
C SER A 110 7.01 1.63 17.84
N GLY A 111 5.88 1.73 17.16
CA GLY A 111 5.23 3.01 16.84
C GLY A 111 3.73 2.89 16.73
N HIS A 112 3.14 3.66 15.83
CA HIS A 112 1.70 3.70 15.61
C HIS A 112 1.37 3.55 14.13
N ARG A 113 0.26 2.84 13.86
CA ARG A 113 -0.37 2.83 12.55
C ARG A 113 -1.55 3.81 12.56
N VAL A 114 -1.55 4.74 11.63
CA VAL A 114 -2.61 5.71 11.42
C VAL A 114 -3.31 5.40 10.11
N MET A 115 -4.63 5.20 10.14
CA MET A 115 -5.44 5.06 8.94
C MET A 115 -6.17 6.36 8.66
N VAL A 116 -6.07 6.81 7.42
CA VAL A 116 -6.60 8.09 6.96
C VAL A 116 -7.61 7.86 5.84
N ASP A 117 -8.78 8.48 5.99
CA ASP A 117 -9.84 8.47 4.97
C ASP A 117 -9.69 9.70 4.06
N ILE A 118 -9.43 9.44 2.78
CA ILE A 118 -9.31 10.47 1.75
C ILE A 118 -10.68 10.77 1.14
N GLY A 119 -11.56 9.76 1.08
CA GLY A 119 -12.94 9.96 0.64
C GLY A 119 -13.48 8.85 -0.28
N TRP A 120 -14.76 8.98 -0.61
CA TRP A 120 -15.47 8.07 -1.51
C TRP A 120 -15.46 8.61 -2.94
N VAL A 121 -14.95 7.82 -3.88
CA VAL A 121 -14.75 8.22 -5.27
C VAL A 121 -15.27 7.12 -6.20
N ALA A 122 -15.85 7.51 -7.33
CA ALA A 122 -16.25 6.53 -8.33
C ALA A 122 -15.00 5.86 -8.96
N PRO A 123 -15.01 4.54 -9.24
CA PRO A 123 -13.86 3.84 -9.78
C PRO A 123 -13.30 4.43 -11.08
N LYS A 124 -14.18 4.96 -11.94
CA LYS A 124 -13.77 5.62 -13.18
C LYS A 124 -12.93 6.88 -12.93
N ASP A 125 -13.29 7.66 -11.89
CA ASP A 125 -12.59 8.89 -11.54
C ASP A 125 -11.25 8.55 -10.86
N LEU A 126 -11.21 7.54 -9.97
CA LEU A 126 -9.97 7.01 -9.41
C LEU A 126 -8.98 6.56 -10.50
N LYS A 127 -9.45 5.80 -11.49
CA LYS A 127 -8.60 5.37 -12.62
C LYS A 127 -8.10 6.55 -13.43
N HIS A 128 -8.96 7.56 -13.64
CA HIS A 128 -8.59 8.75 -14.40
C HIS A 128 -7.56 9.61 -13.65
N ASP A 129 -7.81 9.89 -12.38
CA ASP A 129 -7.02 10.84 -11.61
C ASP A 129 -5.71 10.22 -11.11
N LEU A 130 -5.77 9.02 -10.52
CA LEU A 130 -4.58 8.33 -10.04
C LEU A 130 -3.77 7.68 -11.17
N GLY A 131 -4.44 7.19 -12.21
CA GLY A 131 -3.75 6.56 -13.35
C GLY A 131 -2.86 7.51 -14.16
N LYS A 132 -3.02 8.82 -14.01
CA LYS A 132 -2.16 9.84 -14.63
C LYS A 132 -0.95 10.22 -13.77
N GLN A 133 -0.94 9.77 -12.51
CA GLN A 133 0.11 10.11 -11.55
C GLN A 133 1.14 8.98 -11.46
N GLU A 134 2.41 9.29 -11.62
CA GLU A 134 3.51 8.36 -11.37
C GLU A 134 4.69 9.15 -10.79
N PRO A 135 4.93 9.04 -9.50
CA PRO A 135 4.13 8.33 -8.49
C PRO A 135 2.86 9.07 -8.06
N ILE A 136 1.91 8.32 -7.46
CA ILE A 136 0.82 8.88 -6.66
C ILE A 136 1.42 9.36 -5.34
N THR A 137 1.23 10.62 -4.97
CA THR A 137 1.88 11.20 -3.77
C THR A 137 0.88 11.71 -2.76
N LEU A 138 1.23 11.59 -1.48
CA LEU A 138 0.55 12.25 -0.35
C LEU A 138 1.60 12.82 0.59
N ALA A 139 1.43 14.07 1.02
CA ALA A 139 2.25 14.71 2.03
C ALA A 139 1.36 15.45 3.04
N PHE A 140 1.49 15.11 4.32
CA PHE A 140 0.84 15.85 5.40
C PHE A 140 1.44 17.25 5.53
N LYS A 141 0.63 18.19 5.99
CA LYS A 141 1.01 19.59 6.15
C LYS A 141 0.72 20.05 7.58
N ASP A 142 1.52 20.97 8.06
CA ASP A 142 1.26 21.65 9.33
C ASP A 142 -0.10 22.35 9.30
N TYR A 143 -0.79 22.34 10.43
CA TYR A 143 -2.11 22.96 10.52
C TYR A 143 -2.39 23.47 11.93
N ASN A 144 -2.66 24.79 12.04
CA ASN A 144 -2.90 25.45 13.32
C ASN A 144 -1.76 25.09 14.33
N ASP A 145 -2.13 24.45 15.43
CA ASP A 145 -1.21 24.07 16.51
C ASP A 145 -0.64 22.64 16.30
N ILE A 146 -0.86 22.02 15.13
CA ILE A 146 -0.36 20.68 14.81
C ILE A 146 0.88 20.81 13.93
N ALA A 147 2.05 20.63 14.52
CA ALA A 147 3.31 20.43 13.79
C ALA A 147 3.41 18.97 13.36
N ILE A 148 3.15 18.69 12.11
CA ILE A 148 3.03 17.31 11.58
C ILE A 148 4.26 16.46 11.85
N ASN A 149 5.44 17.03 11.78
CA ASN A 149 6.71 16.32 12.01
C ASN A 149 6.89 15.84 13.46
N GLU A 150 6.08 16.33 14.40
CA GLU A 150 6.05 15.82 15.79
C GLU A 150 5.29 14.51 15.88
N TYR A 151 4.31 14.28 14.98
CA TYR A 151 3.44 13.10 14.96
C TYR A 151 3.89 12.05 13.94
N PHE A 152 4.53 12.47 12.86
CA PHE A 152 4.96 11.61 11.76
C PHE A 152 6.44 11.87 11.46
N ASP A 153 7.29 10.89 11.72
CA ASP A 153 8.71 10.94 11.41
C ASP A 153 8.97 11.02 9.89
N ILE A 154 8.07 10.42 9.09
CA ILE A 154 8.03 10.56 7.64
C ILE A 154 6.62 10.98 7.22
N PRO A 155 6.38 12.32 7.04
CA PRO A 155 5.03 12.83 6.80
C PRO A 155 4.57 12.72 5.35
N GLU A 156 5.31 12.03 4.49
CA GLU A 156 5.01 11.87 3.06
C GLU A 156 5.20 10.44 2.59
N ASN A 157 4.45 10.05 1.57
CA ASN A 157 4.66 8.80 0.87
C ASN A 157 4.31 8.91 -0.61
N ALA A 158 4.78 7.91 -1.37
CA ALA A 158 4.56 7.76 -2.79
C ALA A 158 4.17 6.31 -3.11
N TRP A 159 3.33 6.13 -4.09
CA TRP A 159 2.85 4.81 -4.54
C TRP A 159 2.85 4.75 -6.06
N SER A 160 3.14 3.56 -6.60
CA SER A 160 3.02 3.33 -8.04
C SER A 160 1.56 3.26 -8.48
N ASN A 161 1.27 3.68 -9.71
CA ASN A 161 -0.02 3.45 -10.36
C ASN A 161 -0.05 2.13 -11.16
N ASN A 162 1.03 1.36 -11.14
CA ASN A 162 1.15 0.11 -11.89
C ASN A 162 0.01 -0.87 -11.55
N ASN A 163 -0.69 -1.36 -12.56
CA ASN A 163 -1.82 -2.28 -12.44
C ASN A 163 -3.07 -1.71 -11.72
N LEU A 164 -3.13 -0.42 -11.43
CA LEU A 164 -4.25 0.22 -10.73
C LEU A 164 -5.61 -0.11 -11.36
N SER A 165 -5.73 0.11 -12.68
CA SER A 165 -7.01 -0.07 -13.37
C SER A 165 -7.52 -1.52 -13.28
N ALA A 166 -6.64 -2.50 -13.50
CA ALA A 166 -7.00 -3.92 -13.44
C ALA A 166 -7.39 -4.34 -12.01
N ALA A 167 -6.63 -3.92 -10.99
CA ALA A 167 -6.93 -4.23 -9.59
C ALA A 167 -8.27 -3.61 -9.13
N LEU A 168 -8.57 -2.37 -9.54
CA LEU A 168 -9.86 -1.75 -9.22
C LEU A 168 -11.03 -2.45 -9.91
N ASP A 169 -10.86 -2.89 -11.17
CA ASP A 169 -11.89 -3.66 -11.88
C ASP A 169 -12.12 -5.02 -11.23
N GLU A 170 -11.07 -5.71 -10.84
CA GLU A 170 -11.14 -7.00 -10.15
C GLU A 170 -11.86 -6.85 -8.80
N ALA A 171 -11.43 -5.91 -7.95
CA ALA A 171 -12.04 -5.66 -6.64
C ALA A 171 -13.54 -5.32 -6.77
N ARG A 172 -13.88 -4.44 -7.72
CA ARG A 172 -15.27 -4.08 -7.99
C ARG A 172 -16.10 -5.27 -8.48
N ASN A 173 -15.55 -6.10 -9.37
CA ASN A 173 -16.23 -7.29 -9.88
C ASN A 173 -16.47 -8.34 -8.79
N ILE A 174 -15.55 -8.49 -7.83
CA ILE A 174 -15.74 -9.33 -6.66
C ILE A 174 -16.88 -8.75 -5.80
N CYS A 175 -16.83 -7.45 -5.51
CA CYS A 175 -17.87 -6.75 -4.73
C CYS A 175 -19.28 -6.96 -5.30
N LEU A 176 -19.44 -6.88 -6.63
CA LEU A 176 -20.73 -7.07 -7.30
C LEU A 176 -21.28 -8.50 -7.23
N LYS A 177 -20.45 -9.48 -6.86
CA LYS A 177 -20.83 -10.90 -6.72
C LYS A 177 -21.14 -11.31 -5.27
N LEU A 178 -20.84 -10.44 -4.29
CA LEU A 178 -21.19 -10.65 -2.88
C LEU A 178 -22.65 -10.35 -2.58
#